data_1a4fd2d2cbad47ff3ebc2ce45accc62f
#
_entry.id   1a4fd2d2cbad47ff3ebc2ce45accc62f
#
_cell.length_a   1.000
_cell.length_b   1.000
_cell.length_c   1.000
_cell.angle_alpha   90.00
_cell.angle_beta   90.00
_cell.angle_gamma   90.00
#
_symmetry.space_group_name_H-M   'P 1'
#
loop_
_entity.id
_entity.type
_entity.pdbx_description
1 polymer ?
#
loop_
_entity_poly.entity_id
_entity_poly.type
_entity_poly.pdbx_seq_one_letter_code
_entity_poly.pdbx_strand_id
1 'polypeptide(L)'
;MNAMDVALICKALGDANRLEIVQMLSDGEKCGCKLLERFEITQPTLSHHMKILVGCGLVNDRKEGKWHHYSLNCETLMNYKHFIDCLLYTSDAA
;
A
#
# COMPACT_ATOMS: atom_id res chain seq x y z
N MET A 1 0.41 10.94 12.22
CA MET A 1 -0.45 9.78 11.89
C MET A 1 -1.02 9.23 13.18
N ASN A 2 -2.33 9.10 13.26
CA ASN A 2 -3.00 8.62 14.45
C ASN A 2 -3.29 7.11 14.37
N ALA A 3 -3.79 6.52 15.47
CA ALA A 3 -4.06 5.09 15.53
C ALA A 3 -5.07 4.62 14.49
N MET A 4 -6.07 5.45 14.17
CA MET A 4 -7.09 5.10 13.18
C MET A 4 -6.50 5.00 11.78
N ASP A 5 -5.63 5.96 11.40
CA ASP A 5 -4.93 5.93 10.12
C ASP A 5 -4.03 4.71 10.02
N VAL A 6 -3.30 4.40 11.09
CA VAL A 6 -2.41 3.23 11.15
C VAL A 6 -3.20 1.93 11.04
N ALA A 7 -4.35 1.85 11.69
CA ALA A 7 -5.19 0.65 11.63
C ALA A 7 -5.67 0.36 10.19
N LEU A 8 -5.99 1.41 9.42
CA LEU A 8 -6.37 1.25 8.02
C LEU A 8 -5.21 0.70 7.18
N ILE A 9 -3.99 1.17 7.45
CA ILE A 9 -2.79 0.65 6.77
C ILE A 9 -2.55 -0.81 7.16
N CYS A 10 -2.65 -1.14 8.43
CA CYS A 10 -2.47 -2.51 8.91
C CYS A 10 -3.49 -3.44 8.26
N LYS A 11 -4.74 -3.00 8.15
CA LYS A 11 -5.80 -3.77 7.50
C LYS A 11 -5.50 -3.98 6.02
N ALA A 12 -5.03 -2.93 5.34
CA ALA A 12 -4.66 -3.03 3.93
C ALA A 12 -3.53 -4.03 3.71
N LEU A 13 -2.52 -4.01 4.57
CA LEU A 13 -1.36 -4.90 4.47
C LEU A 13 -1.63 -6.31 5.00
N GLY A 14 -2.79 -6.54 5.62
CA GLY A 14 -3.15 -7.84 6.18
C GLY A 14 -3.59 -8.88 5.16
N ASP A 15 -3.47 -8.60 3.87
CA ASP A 15 -3.80 -9.51 2.78
C ASP A 15 -2.53 -9.80 1.98
N ALA A 16 -2.26 -11.08 1.70
CA ALA A 16 -1.02 -11.50 1.05
C ALA A 16 -0.85 -10.87 -0.34
N ASN A 17 -1.94 -10.78 -1.12
CA ASN A 17 -1.88 -10.17 -2.44
C ASN A 17 -1.54 -8.68 -2.34
N ARG A 18 -2.16 -7.97 -1.42
CA ARG A 18 -1.89 -6.55 -1.24
C ARG A 18 -0.46 -6.30 -0.76
N LEU A 19 0.02 -7.13 0.16
CA LEU A 19 1.41 -7.01 0.62
C LEU A 19 2.38 -7.23 -0.53
N GLU A 20 2.12 -8.23 -1.37
CA GLU A 20 2.96 -8.50 -2.53
C GLU A 20 2.92 -7.36 -3.55
N ILE A 21 1.75 -6.74 -3.76
CA ILE A 21 1.63 -5.55 -4.62
C ILE A 21 2.53 -4.42 -4.11
N VAL A 22 2.51 -4.16 -2.81
CA VAL A 22 3.35 -3.13 -2.21
C VAL A 22 4.84 -3.44 -2.44
N GLN A 23 5.23 -4.70 -2.29
CA GLN A 23 6.61 -5.13 -2.58
C GLN A 23 6.97 -4.89 -4.06
N MET A 24 6.06 -5.19 -4.97
CA MET A 24 6.29 -4.97 -6.41
C MET A 24 6.48 -3.49 -6.73
N LEU A 25 5.78 -2.61 -6.02
CA LEU A 25 5.88 -1.16 -6.24
C LEU A 25 7.11 -0.54 -5.59
N SER A 26 7.87 -1.31 -4.82
CA SER A 26 9.04 -0.79 -4.10
C SER A 26 10.17 -0.32 -5.03
N ASP A 27 10.22 -0.82 -6.26
CA ASP A 27 11.24 -0.45 -7.22
C ASP A 27 10.74 0.53 -8.30
N GLY A 28 9.53 1.04 -8.14
CA GLY A 28 9.01 2.07 -9.04
C GLY A 28 7.57 1.87 -9.44
N GLU A 29 7.06 2.85 -10.16
CA GLU A 29 5.69 2.88 -10.66
C GLU A 29 5.42 1.70 -11.60
N LYS A 30 4.22 1.11 -11.52
CA LYS A 30 3.80 0.04 -12.40
C LYS A 30 2.37 0.25 -12.87
N CYS A 31 2.13 -0.11 -14.12
CA CYS A 31 0.78 -0.17 -14.69
C CYS A 31 -0.02 -1.29 -14.02
N GLY A 32 -1.33 -1.08 -13.86
CA GLY A 32 -2.22 -2.12 -13.35
C GLY A 32 -2.12 -3.42 -14.13
N CYS A 33 -1.87 -3.35 -15.44
CA CYS A 33 -1.71 -4.54 -16.27
C CYS A 33 -0.49 -5.37 -15.86
N LYS A 34 0.61 -4.72 -15.45
CA LYS A 34 1.79 -5.42 -14.96
C LYS A 34 1.53 -6.10 -13.62
N LEU A 35 0.78 -5.45 -12.75
CA LEU A 35 0.39 -6.04 -11.49
C LEU A 35 -0.49 -7.27 -11.71
N LEU A 36 -1.45 -7.16 -12.65
CA LEU A 36 -2.38 -8.26 -12.92
C LEU A 36 -1.66 -9.50 -13.43
N GLU A 37 -0.61 -9.34 -14.24
CA GLU A 37 0.17 -10.46 -14.77
C GLU A 37 0.78 -11.34 -13.68
N ARG A 38 1.04 -10.78 -12.50
CA ARG A 38 1.71 -11.48 -11.40
C ARG A 38 0.77 -12.40 -10.63
N PHE A 39 -0.53 -12.17 -10.72
CA PHE A 39 -1.52 -12.87 -9.89
C PHE A 39 -2.53 -13.64 -10.74
N GLU A 40 -3.07 -14.71 -10.17
CA GLU A 40 -4.18 -15.46 -10.77
C GLU A 40 -5.51 -14.93 -10.22
N ILE A 41 -5.76 -13.66 -10.47
CA ILE A 41 -6.99 -12.99 -10.04
C ILE A 41 -7.59 -12.23 -11.22
N THR A 42 -8.87 -11.88 -11.09
CA THR A 42 -9.55 -11.09 -12.11
C THR A 42 -9.20 -9.62 -11.97
N GLN A 43 -9.42 -8.85 -13.04
CA GLN A 43 -9.21 -7.42 -13.00
C GLN A 43 -10.08 -6.72 -11.94
N PRO A 44 -11.38 -7.05 -11.78
CA PRO A 44 -12.17 -6.47 -10.69
C PRO A 44 -11.59 -6.74 -9.30
N THR A 45 -11.04 -7.92 -9.08
CA THR A 45 -10.40 -8.26 -7.80
C THR A 45 -9.16 -7.41 -7.57
N LEU A 46 -8.32 -7.25 -8.60
CA LEU A 46 -7.15 -6.36 -8.51
C LEU A 46 -7.59 -4.93 -8.22
N SER A 47 -8.60 -4.43 -8.95
CA SER A 47 -9.12 -3.07 -8.75
C SER A 47 -9.59 -2.87 -7.31
N HIS A 48 -10.22 -3.89 -6.72
CA HIS A 48 -10.64 -3.83 -5.32
C HIS A 48 -9.44 -3.69 -4.38
N HIS A 49 -8.40 -4.50 -4.59
CA HIS A 49 -7.17 -4.40 -3.79
C HIS A 49 -6.52 -3.03 -3.92
N MET A 50 -6.44 -2.51 -5.15
CA MET A 50 -5.83 -1.20 -5.38
C MET A 50 -6.64 -0.08 -4.73
N LYS A 51 -7.96 -0.18 -4.74
CA LYS A 51 -8.83 0.79 -4.08
C LYS A 51 -8.56 0.86 -2.58
N ILE A 52 -8.34 -0.28 -1.95
CA ILE A 52 -8.01 -0.35 -0.52
C ILE A 52 -6.65 0.30 -0.26
N LEU A 53 -5.64 -0.02 -1.08
CA LEU A 53 -4.29 0.52 -0.91
C LEU A 53 -4.24 2.03 -1.16
N VAL A 54 -4.96 2.52 -2.15
CA VAL A 54 -5.07 3.96 -2.41
C VAL A 54 -5.85 4.65 -1.29
N GLY A 55 -6.93 4.02 -0.84
CA GLY A 55 -7.79 4.59 0.21
C GLY A 55 -7.09 4.78 1.55
N CYS A 56 -6.12 3.94 1.89
CA CYS A 56 -5.36 4.09 3.13
C CYS A 56 -4.11 4.98 2.97
N GLY A 57 -3.85 5.47 1.75
CA GLY A 57 -2.75 6.39 1.48
C GLY A 57 -1.42 5.75 1.13
N LEU A 58 -1.31 4.42 1.11
CA LEU A 58 -0.04 3.74 0.80
C LEU A 58 0.34 3.81 -0.68
N VAL A 59 -0.64 3.92 -1.56
CA VAL A 59 -0.43 3.87 -3.00
C VAL A 59 -1.05 5.07 -3.66
N ASN A 60 -0.33 5.66 -4.61
CA ASN A 60 -0.81 6.71 -5.48
C ASN A 60 -1.35 6.08 -6.77
N ASP A 61 -2.45 6.61 -7.27
CA ASP A 61 -3.05 6.20 -8.53
C ASP A 61 -2.96 7.36 -9.51
N ARG A 62 -2.15 7.20 -10.56
CA ARG A 62 -2.02 8.19 -11.63
C ARG A 62 -2.75 7.65 -12.85
N LYS A 63 -3.87 8.26 -13.19
CA LYS A 63 -4.66 7.84 -14.34
C LYS A 63 -4.17 8.55 -15.60
N GLU A 64 -3.93 7.76 -16.65
CA GLU A 64 -3.51 8.26 -17.94
C GLU A 64 -4.38 7.59 -19.01
N GLY A 65 -5.37 8.33 -19.52
CA GLY A 65 -6.39 7.76 -20.37
C GLY A 65 -7.21 6.72 -19.59
N LYS A 66 -7.26 5.51 -20.12
CA LYS A 66 -7.94 4.39 -19.45
C LYS A 66 -6.98 3.54 -18.60
N TRP A 67 -5.69 3.92 -18.55
CA TRP A 67 -4.68 3.16 -17.83
C TRP A 67 -4.44 3.78 -16.45
N HIS A 68 -4.23 2.91 -15.47
CA HIS A 68 -3.84 3.31 -14.12
C HIS A 68 -2.39 2.94 -13.90
N HIS A 69 -1.62 3.90 -13.38
CA HIS A 69 -0.23 3.70 -13.00
C HIS A 69 -0.12 3.91 -11.50
N TYR A 70 0.36 2.90 -10.80
CA TYR A 70 0.41 2.89 -9.35
C TYR A 70 1.83 3.04 -8.85
N SER A 71 2.01 3.79 -7.78
CA SER A 71 3.31 3.98 -7.14
C SER A 71 3.14 4.02 -5.63
N LEU A 72 4.21 3.69 -4.90
CA LEU A 72 4.19 3.81 -3.45
C LEU A 72 4.19 5.27 -3.03
N ASN A 73 3.37 5.59 -2.04
CA ASN A 73 3.46 6.86 -1.35
C ASN A 73 4.50 6.71 -0.23
N CYS A 74 5.73 7.07 -0.54
CA CYS A 74 6.85 6.90 0.40
C CYS A 74 6.66 7.71 1.68
N GLU A 75 6.04 8.87 1.60
CA GLU A 75 5.76 9.69 2.79
C GLU A 75 4.85 8.95 3.76
N THR A 76 3.76 8.38 3.27
CA THR A 76 2.85 7.60 4.11
C THR A 76 3.55 6.39 4.71
N LEU A 77 4.35 5.69 3.91
CA LEU A 77 5.07 4.51 4.37
C LEU A 77 6.10 4.88 5.44
N MET A 78 6.80 6.01 5.28
CA MET A 78 7.73 6.50 6.29
C MET A 78 7.02 6.89 7.58
N ASN A 79 5.86 7.54 7.48
CA ASN A 79 5.07 7.89 8.67
C ASN A 79 4.59 6.65 9.41
N TYR A 80 4.19 5.62 8.67
CA TYR A 80 3.79 4.35 9.23
C TYR A 80 4.96 3.69 9.96
N LYS A 81 6.11 3.63 9.32
CA LYS A 81 7.34 3.10 9.93
C LYS A 81 7.68 3.86 11.21
N HIS A 82 7.60 5.18 11.17
CA HIS A 82 7.89 6.02 12.34
C HIS A 82 6.95 5.70 13.50
N PHE A 83 5.67 5.51 13.23
CA PHE A 83 4.71 5.15 14.26
C PHE A 83 5.11 3.83 14.95
N ILE A 84 5.49 2.83 14.17
CA ILE A 84 5.91 1.52 14.70
C ILE A 84 7.20 1.67 15.49
N ASP A 85 8.17 2.43 14.98
CA ASP A 85 9.44 2.68 15.70
C ASP A 85 9.19 3.33 17.06
N CYS A 86 8.25 4.28 17.13
CA CYS A 86 7.93 4.96 18.38
C CYS A 86 7.37 4.02 19.43
N LEU A 87 6.66 2.96 19.03
CA LEU A 87 6.16 1.97 19.98
C LEU A 87 7.31 1.24 20.68
N LEU A 88 8.36 0.91 19.93
CA LEU A 88 9.54 0.25 20.47
C LEU A 88 10.31 1.16 21.45
N TYR A 89 10.51 2.41 21.08
CA TYR A 89 11.23 3.37 21.92
C TYR A 89 10.45 3.68 23.20
N THR A 90 9.14 3.74 23.12
CA THR A 90 8.29 3.96 24.28
C THR A 90 8.47 2.82 25.29
N SER A 91 8.60 1.59 24.81
CA SER A 91 8.85 0.43 25.66
C SER A 91 10.20 0.50 26.36
N ASP A 92 11.23 0.98 25.66
CA ASP A 92 12.57 1.09 26.21
C ASP A 92 12.68 2.19 27.28
N ALA A 93 11.86 3.22 27.18
CA ALA A 93 11.86 4.31 28.15
C ALA A 93 11.39 3.89 29.53
N ALA A 94 10.76 2.75 29.62
CA ALA A 94 10.34 2.21 30.89
C ALA A 94 11.49 1.47 31.57
#